data_cbecf3e9310a4cec9a0dcfee5079ae44
#
_entry.id   cbecf3e9310a4cec9a0dcfee5079ae44
#
_cell.length_a   1.000
_cell.length_b   1.000
_cell.length_c   1.000
_cell.angle_alpha   90.00
_cell.angle_beta   90.00
_cell.angle_gamma   90.00
#
_symmetry.space_group_name_H-M   'P 1'
#
loop_
_entity.id
_entity.type
_entity.pdbx_description
1 polymer ?
#
loop_
_entity_poly.entity_id
_entity_poly.type
_entity_poly.pdbx_seq_one_letter_code
_entity_poly.pdbx_strand_id
1 'polypeptide(L)'
;MSLTDSELWDLAERMDIPLTFVGFKDELNNKKLKYNKSYIINMENEFDEDGQRNTGSHYTCFQVNKYPNGKKAGLYFDSFGMPPPQIVEDFVGEKLPYCEKDIQSLMNSACGWYCLAFLHFINVYPQRTKNLYWDTEAFLSLF
;
A
#
# COMPACT_ATOMS: atom_id res chain seq x y z
N MET A 1 7.01 -3.34 16.82
CA MET A 1 8.29 -3.56 16.13
C MET A 1 8.14 -3.18 14.66
N SER A 2 9.05 -2.37 14.14
CA SER A 2 9.04 -1.96 12.74
C SER A 2 9.58 -3.06 11.85
N LEU A 3 8.99 -3.21 10.68
CA LEU A 3 9.48 -4.15 9.67
C LEU A 3 10.46 -3.44 8.72
N THR A 4 11.48 -4.17 8.29
CA THR A 4 12.39 -3.72 7.24
C THR A 4 11.80 -4.06 5.86
N ASP A 5 12.36 -3.47 4.81
CA ASP A 5 11.98 -3.79 3.43
C ASP A 5 12.13 -5.29 3.14
N SER A 6 13.24 -5.89 3.57
CA SER A 6 13.48 -7.33 3.38
C SER A 6 12.44 -8.18 4.10
N GLU A 7 12.07 -7.81 5.31
CA GLU A 7 11.05 -8.52 6.07
C GLU A 7 9.68 -8.40 5.40
N LEU A 8 9.36 -7.24 4.84
CA LEU A 8 8.11 -7.04 4.09
C LEU A 8 8.04 -7.94 2.87
N TRP A 9 9.13 -8.05 2.10
CA TRP A 9 9.20 -8.96 0.95
C TRP A 9 8.98 -10.41 1.36
N ASP A 10 9.66 -10.86 2.41
CA ASP A 10 9.59 -12.25 2.87
C ASP A 10 8.19 -12.59 3.39
N LEU A 11 7.60 -11.72 4.20
CA LEU A 11 6.27 -11.94 4.73
C LEU A 11 5.20 -11.88 3.64
N ALA A 12 5.34 -10.97 2.67
CA ALA A 12 4.40 -10.86 1.56
C ALA A 12 4.36 -12.16 0.75
N GLU A 13 5.51 -12.78 0.50
CA GLU A 13 5.57 -14.08 -0.19
C GLU A 13 4.81 -15.15 0.58
N ARG A 14 5.02 -15.22 1.89
CA ARG A 14 4.34 -16.20 2.76
C ARG A 14 2.84 -15.95 2.88
N MET A 15 2.40 -14.71 2.68
CA MET A 15 1.00 -14.31 2.81
C MET A 15 0.28 -14.26 1.46
N ASP A 16 0.88 -14.77 0.39
CA ASP A 16 0.31 -14.78 -0.96
C ASP A 16 -0.05 -13.38 -1.48
N ILE A 17 0.76 -12.39 -1.14
CA ILE A 17 0.61 -11.03 -1.63
C ILE A 17 1.44 -10.86 -2.91
N PRO A 18 0.83 -10.41 -4.02
CA PRO A 18 1.55 -10.22 -5.28
C PRO A 18 2.39 -8.94 -5.27
N LEU A 19 3.31 -8.84 -4.32
CA LEU A 19 4.13 -7.65 -4.12
C LEU A 19 5.12 -7.46 -5.27
N THR A 20 5.19 -6.24 -5.80
CA THR A 20 6.10 -5.90 -6.90
C THR A 20 7.08 -4.78 -6.53
N PHE A 21 6.84 -4.07 -5.44
CA PHE A 21 7.68 -2.93 -5.06
C PHE A 21 7.62 -2.68 -3.56
N VAL A 22 8.78 -2.47 -2.96
CA VAL A 22 8.95 -1.90 -1.63
C VAL A 22 10.06 -0.86 -1.71
N GLY A 23 9.78 0.38 -1.35
CA GLY A 23 10.79 1.43 -1.40
C GLY A 23 10.22 2.79 -1.02
N PHE A 24 11.03 3.84 -1.16
CA PHE A 24 10.61 5.21 -0.90
C PHE A 24 9.65 5.69 -2.00
N LYS A 25 8.73 6.57 -1.62
CA LYS A 25 7.68 7.03 -2.55
C LYS A 25 8.23 7.66 -3.83
N ASP A 26 9.37 8.37 -3.75
CA ASP A 26 9.97 9.01 -4.93
C ASP A 26 10.67 8.05 -5.87
N GLU A 27 10.96 6.81 -5.43
CA GLU A 27 11.48 5.78 -6.32
C GLU A 27 10.45 5.35 -7.36
N LEU A 28 9.17 5.64 -7.15
CA LEU A 28 8.11 5.37 -8.14
C LEU A 28 8.32 6.15 -9.43
N ASN A 29 9.01 7.29 -9.40
CA ASN A 29 9.24 8.14 -10.58
C ASN A 29 9.91 7.41 -11.73
N ASN A 30 10.66 6.34 -11.44
CA ASN A 30 11.40 5.57 -12.43
C ASN A 30 10.73 4.25 -12.78
N LYS A 31 9.48 4.05 -12.35
CA LYS A 31 8.75 2.80 -12.52
C LYS A 31 7.49 3.02 -13.33
N LYS A 32 6.95 1.94 -13.87
CA LYS A 32 5.64 1.92 -14.51
C LYS A 32 4.69 1.07 -13.68
N LEU A 33 3.45 1.52 -13.57
CA LEU A 33 2.42 0.80 -12.83
C LEU A 33 2.18 -0.59 -13.45
N LYS A 34 2.16 -1.60 -12.59
CA LYS A 34 1.74 -2.96 -12.93
C LYS A 34 0.40 -3.23 -12.28
N TYR A 35 -0.59 -3.59 -13.09
CA TYR A 35 -1.92 -3.93 -12.58
C TYR A 35 -1.90 -5.28 -11.86
N ASN A 36 -2.80 -5.42 -10.89
CA ASN A 36 -2.97 -6.64 -10.10
C ASN A 36 -1.71 -6.98 -9.27
N LYS A 37 -0.91 -5.98 -8.96
CA LYS A 37 0.30 -6.10 -8.14
C LYS A 37 0.26 -5.10 -7.02
N SER A 38 0.86 -5.46 -5.90
CA SER A 38 0.87 -4.65 -4.69
C SER A 38 2.14 -3.81 -4.59
N TYR A 39 1.99 -2.60 -4.06
CA TYR A 39 3.06 -1.65 -3.83
C TYR A 39 3.05 -1.26 -2.36
N ILE A 40 4.19 -1.35 -1.70
CA ILE A 40 4.39 -0.83 -0.35
C ILE A 40 5.43 0.28 -0.46
N ILE A 41 5.07 1.47 0.00
CA ILE A 41 5.95 2.62 -0.09
C ILE A 41 6.23 3.19 1.29
N ASN A 42 7.44 3.73 1.44
CA ASN A 42 7.79 4.57 2.57
C ASN A 42 7.45 6.02 2.24
N MET A 43 6.87 6.72 3.19
CA MET A 43 6.37 8.08 2.99
C MET A 43 7.47 9.15 2.98
N GLU A 44 8.72 8.78 3.29
CA GLU A 44 9.85 9.66 3.08
C GLU A 44 10.37 9.56 1.65
N ASN A 45 11.15 10.55 1.24
CA ASN A 45 11.93 10.47 0.00
C ASN A 45 13.19 9.65 0.27
N GLU A 46 13.80 9.13 -0.80
CA GLU A 46 15.02 8.32 -0.67
C GLU A 46 16.15 9.09 -0.01
N PHE A 47 16.32 10.36 -0.38
CA PHE A 47 17.36 11.23 0.16
C PHE A 47 16.76 12.46 0.81
N ASP A 48 17.39 12.92 1.91
CA ASP A 48 17.02 14.15 2.57
C ASP A 48 17.61 15.39 1.85
N GLU A 49 17.37 16.58 2.42
CA GLU A 49 17.85 17.85 1.85
C GLU A 49 19.39 17.92 1.78
N ASP A 50 20.08 17.19 2.66
CA ASP A 50 21.53 17.15 2.71
C ASP A 50 22.12 16.04 1.83
N GLY A 51 21.28 15.32 1.08
CA GLY A 51 21.70 14.25 0.20
C GLY A 51 21.98 12.92 0.91
N GLN A 52 21.64 12.81 2.18
CA GLN A 52 21.78 11.57 2.93
C GLN A 52 20.54 10.69 2.77
N ARG A 53 20.76 9.38 2.69
CA ARG A 53 19.65 8.42 2.54
C ARG A 53 18.83 8.36 3.80
N ASN A 54 17.53 8.53 3.67
CA ASN A 54 16.58 8.41 4.77
C ASN A 54 16.50 6.95 5.25
N THR A 55 16.17 6.79 6.52
CA THR A 55 15.99 5.45 7.12
C THR A 55 14.56 4.94 7.00
N GLY A 56 13.62 5.84 6.63
CA GLY A 56 12.22 5.51 6.55
C GLY A 56 11.45 5.85 7.82
N SER A 57 10.17 6.14 7.69
CA SER A 57 9.34 6.55 8.83
C SER A 57 8.03 5.79 8.87
N HIS A 58 7.33 5.65 7.75
CA HIS A 58 5.97 5.15 7.74
C HIS A 58 5.67 4.47 6.40
N TYR A 59 5.14 3.27 6.46
CA TYR A 59 4.72 2.51 5.27
C TYR A 59 3.25 2.70 5.00
N THR A 60 2.93 2.88 3.72
CA THR A 60 1.58 2.81 3.18
C THR A 60 1.58 1.87 1.98
N CYS A 61 0.42 1.55 1.45
CA CYS A 61 0.37 0.63 0.34
C CYS A 61 -0.78 0.95 -0.61
N PHE A 62 -0.68 0.42 -1.83
CA PHE A 62 -1.75 0.55 -2.81
C PHE A 62 -1.69 -0.58 -3.82
N GLN A 63 -2.79 -0.77 -4.51
CA GLN A 63 -2.91 -1.75 -5.58
C GLN A 63 -3.98 -1.28 -6.55
N VAL A 64 -3.75 -1.44 -7.84
CA VAL A 64 -4.73 -1.17 -8.88
C VAL A 64 -4.98 -2.47 -9.65
N ASN A 65 -6.21 -2.93 -9.61
CA ASN A 65 -6.60 -4.13 -10.34
C ASN A 65 -7.25 -3.74 -11.68
N LYS A 66 -6.95 -4.53 -12.70
CA LYS A 66 -7.61 -4.43 -13.99
C LYS A 66 -8.30 -5.75 -14.24
N TYR A 67 -9.60 -5.69 -14.49
CA TYR A 67 -10.44 -6.87 -14.67
C TYR A 67 -10.55 -7.23 -16.16
N PRO A 68 -10.96 -8.50 -16.50
CA PRO A 68 -11.07 -8.92 -17.89
C PRO A 68 -11.98 -8.05 -18.75
N ASN A 69 -12.97 -7.38 -18.15
CA ASN A 69 -13.87 -6.47 -18.86
C ASN A 69 -13.25 -5.08 -19.14
N GLY A 70 -11.98 -4.89 -18.76
CA GLY A 70 -11.28 -3.62 -18.94
C GLY A 70 -11.49 -2.61 -17.80
N LYS A 71 -12.38 -2.88 -16.86
CA LYS A 71 -12.59 -2.01 -15.70
C LYS A 71 -11.40 -2.07 -14.77
N LYS A 72 -11.12 -0.95 -14.11
CA LYS A 72 -10.02 -0.81 -13.14
C LYS A 72 -10.59 -0.43 -11.79
N ALA A 73 -9.97 -0.92 -10.73
CA ALA A 73 -10.29 -0.52 -9.37
C ALA A 73 -8.99 -0.43 -8.58
N GLY A 74 -8.74 0.73 -7.99
CA GLY A 74 -7.55 0.94 -7.19
C GLY A 74 -7.93 1.35 -5.78
N LEU A 75 -7.04 1.05 -4.85
CA LEU A 75 -7.16 1.44 -3.45
C LEU A 75 -5.81 1.81 -2.87
N TYR A 76 -5.81 2.86 -2.09
CA TYR A 76 -4.67 3.27 -1.28
C TYR A 76 -5.02 3.09 0.20
N PHE A 77 -4.06 2.59 0.97
CA PHE A 77 -4.27 2.35 2.40
C PHE A 77 -3.13 2.94 3.22
N ASP A 78 -3.50 3.77 4.17
CA ASP A 78 -2.64 4.30 5.22
C ASP A 78 -3.31 3.99 6.56
N SER A 79 -2.62 3.30 7.45
CA SER A 79 -3.17 2.95 8.75
C SER A 79 -3.52 4.17 9.62
N PHE A 80 -3.01 5.35 9.29
CA PHE A 80 -3.40 6.61 9.94
C PHE A 80 -4.60 7.28 9.26
N GLY A 81 -5.13 6.72 8.17
CA GLY A 81 -6.29 7.27 7.48
C GLY A 81 -6.01 8.48 6.60
N MET A 82 -4.76 8.72 6.25
CA MET A 82 -4.37 9.85 5.41
C MET A 82 -4.54 9.55 3.92
N PRO A 83 -4.83 10.59 3.11
CA PRO A 83 -4.97 10.38 1.67
C PRO A 83 -3.63 10.06 0.99
N PRO A 84 -3.67 9.51 -0.24
CA PRO A 84 -2.45 9.25 -0.99
C PRO A 84 -1.71 10.54 -1.30
N PRO A 85 -0.36 10.52 -1.24
CA PRO A 85 0.42 11.67 -1.70
C PRO A 85 0.30 11.84 -3.22
N GLN A 86 0.50 13.06 -3.71
CA GLN A 86 0.37 13.37 -5.12
C GLN A 86 1.24 12.47 -6.00
N ILE A 87 2.43 12.11 -5.53
CA ILE A 87 3.36 11.26 -6.29
C ILE A 87 2.76 9.88 -6.61
N VAL A 88 1.93 9.35 -5.70
CA VAL A 88 1.23 8.07 -5.93
C VAL A 88 0.15 8.26 -6.99
N GLU A 89 -0.64 9.31 -6.89
CA GLU A 89 -1.69 9.58 -7.87
C GLU A 89 -1.12 9.86 -9.26
N ASP A 90 0.01 10.55 -9.34
CA ASP A 90 0.72 10.78 -10.60
C ASP A 90 1.23 9.47 -11.19
N PHE A 91 1.77 8.58 -10.34
CA PHE A 91 2.24 7.26 -10.77
C PHE A 91 1.11 6.40 -11.32
N VAL A 92 -0.03 6.40 -10.65
CA VAL A 92 -1.20 5.61 -11.05
C VAL A 92 -1.94 6.25 -12.23
N GLY A 93 -1.86 7.57 -12.37
CA GLY A 93 -2.54 8.30 -13.43
C GLY A 93 -3.97 8.68 -13.11
N GLU A 94 -4.42 8.48 -11.88
CA GLU A 94 -5.76 8.84 -11.44
C GLU A 94 -5.80 8.95 -9.93
N LYS A 95 -6.87 9.55 -9.41
CA LYS A 95 -7.10 9.60 -7.97
C LYS A 95 -7.47 8.22 -7.46
N LEU A 96 -6.96 7.89 -6.27
CA LEU A 96 -7.23 6.62 -5.62
C LEU A 96 -8.17 6.81 -4.44
N PRO A 97 -9.24 5.99 -4.35
CA PRO A 97 -10.00 5.88 -3.12
C PRO A 97 -9.08 5.43 -1.98
N TYR A 98 -9.36 5.91 -0.79
CA TYR A 98 -8.59 5.53 0.40
C TYR A 98 -9.53 5.46 1.61
N CYS A 99 -9.05 4.82 2.66
CA CYS A 99 -9.79 4.72 3.91
C CYS A 99 -9.40 5.86 4.84
N GLU A 100 -10.37 6.62 5.29
CA GLU A 100 -10.16 7.75 6.21
C GLU A 100 -10.06 7.32 7.68
N LYS A 101 -10.28 6.04 7.98
CA LYS A 101 -10.24 5.56 9.36
C LYS A 101 -8.81 5.39 9.84
N ASP A 102 -8.49 6.04 10.95
CA ASP A 102 -7.23 5.84 11.66
C ASP A 102 -7.35 4.60 12.54
N ILE A 103 -6.62 3.56 12.20
CA ILE A 103 -6.63 2.30 12.95
C ILE A 103 -5.31 2.04 13.67
N GLN A 104 -4.36 2.97 13.56
CA GLN A 104 -3.05 2.85 14.17
C GLN A 104 -2.82 4.00 15.15
N SER A 105 -2.41 3.66 16.38
CA SER A 105 -1.96 4.66 17.33
C SER A 105 -0.66 5.33 16.84
N LEU A 106 -0.50 6.63 17.09
CA LEU A 106 0.72 7.37 16.76
C LEU A 106 1.97 6.77 17.43
N MET A 107 1.79 6.09 18.55
CA MET A 107 2.88 5.44 19.28
C MET A 107 3.18 4.03 18.82
N ASN A 108 2.43 3.54 17.82
CA ASN A 108 2.55 2.19 17.32
C ASN A 108 3.38 2.19 16.04
N SER A 109 4.39 1.32 15.96
CA SER A 109 5.27 1.17 14.80
C SER A 109 4.85 0.02 13.87
N ALA A 110 3.58 -0.35 13.88
CA ALA A 110 3.07 -1.53 13.17
C ALA A 110 2.56 -1.22 11.76
N CYS A 111 2.91 -0.07 11.16
CA CYS A 111 2.39 0.32 9.85
C CYS A 111 2.66 -0.71 8.75
N GLY A 112 3.85 -1.33 8.76
CA GLY A 112 4.17 -2.40 7.81
C GLY A 112 3.27 -3.62 7.99
N TRP A 113 2.97 -3.99 9.22
CA TRP A 113 2.06 -5.10 9.51
C TRP A 113 0.64 -4.80 9.01
N TYR A 114 0.15 -3.57 9.19
CA TYR A 114 -1.18 -3.18 8.69
C TYR A 114 -1.23 -3.20 7.16
N CYS A 115 -0.15 -2.79 6.49
CA CYS A 115 -0.06 -2.90 5.03
C CYS A 115 -0.16 -4.34 4.57
N LEU A 116 0.59 -5.25 5.21
CA LEU A 116 0.55 -6.68 4.88
C LEU A 116 -0.84 -7.26 5.12
N ALA A 117 -1.47 -6.93 6.24
CA ALA A 117 -2.81 -7.41 6.56
C ALA A 117 -3.83 -6.94 5.51
N PHE A 118 -3.78 -5.66 5.14
CA PHE A 118 -4.67 -5.11 4.13
C PHE A 118 -4.47 -5.78 2.77
N LEU A 119 -3.22 -5.88 2.31
CA LEU A 119 -2.92 -6.48 1.01
C LEU A 119 -3.26 -7.97 0.97
N HIS A 120 -2.99 -8.68 2.05
CA HIS A 120 -3.39 -10.08 2.16
C HIS A 120 -4.90 -10.21 2.02
N PHE A 121 -5.65 -9.39 2.76
CA PHE A 121 -7.11 -9.46 2.76
C PHE A 121 -7.68 -9.23 1.37
N ILE A 122 -7.26 -8.16 0.67
CA ILE A 122 -7.83 -7.83 -0.64
C ILE A 122 -7.40 -8.81 -1.75
N ASN A 123 -6.30 -9.54 -1.57
CA ASN A 123 -5.81 -10.48 -2.57
C ASN A 123 -6.29 -11.91 -2.32
N VAL A 124 -6.48 -12.30 -1.05
CA VAL A 124 -6.86 -13.68 -0.71
C VAL A 124 -8.38 -13.87 -0.72
N TYR A 125 -9.16 -12.80 -0.48
CA TYR A 125 -10.61 -12.89 -0.42
C TYR A 125 -11.35 -12.13 -1.54
N PRO A 126 -10.77 -11.92 -2.74
CA PRO A 126 -11.43 -11.12 -3.77
C PRO A 126 -12.70 -11.76 -4.34
N GLN A 127 -12.84 -13.07 -4.20
CA GLN A 127 -14.02 -13.79 -4.67
C GLN A 127 -15.27 -13.54 -3.83
N ARG A 128 -15.12 -12.98 -2.63
CA ARG A 128 -16.26 -12.67 -1.75
C ARG A 128 -16.95 -11.38 -2.17
N THR A 129 -16.18 -10.49 -2.78
CA THR A 129 -16.68 -9.24 -3.32
C THR A 129 -16.01 -9.04 -4.67
N LYS A 130 -16.71 -8.41 -5.60
CA LYS A 130 -16.16 -8.11 -6.93
C LYS A 130 -15.60 -6.71 -7.01
N ASN A 131 -15.37 -6.09 -5.85
CA ASN A 131 -15.03 -4.69 -5.74
C ASN A 131 -14.02 -4.49 -4.61
N LEU A 132 -12.84 -3.97 -4.92
CA LEU A 132 -11.80 -3.68 -3.93
C LEU A 132 -12.29 -2.81 -2.79
N TYR A 133 -13.19 -1.88 -3.08
CA TYR A 133 -13.75 -0.99 -2.06
C TYR A 133 -14.51 -1.79 -1.00
N TRP A 134 -15.29 -2.78 -1.41
CA TRP A 134 -16.00 -3.66 -0.49
C TRP A 134 -15.05 -4.48 0.36
N ASP A 135 -13.97 -4.96 -0.24
CA ASP A 135 -12.95 -5.72 0.51
C ASP A 135 -12.32 -4.85 1.59
N THR A 136 -12.10 -3.57 1.29
CA THR A 136 -11.56 -2.61 2.27
C THR A 136 -12.54 -2.39 3.42
N GLU A 137 -13.81 -2.20 3.12
CA GLU A 137 -14.84 -2.03 4.15
C GLU A 137 -14.92 -3.25 5.06
N ALA A 138 -14.89 -4.45 4.48
CA ALA A 138 -14.88 -5.69 5.23
C ALA A 138 -13.65 -5.81 6.14
N PHE A 139 -12.47 -5.43 5.62
CA PHE A 139 -11.24 -5.41 6.40
C PHE A 139 -11.36 -4.45 7.58
N LEU A 140 -11.84 -3.25 7.34
CA LEU A 140 -11.96 -2.22 8.37
C LEU A 140 -12.98 -2.59 9.45
N SER A 141 -13.98 -3.39 9.10
CA SER A 141 -14.97 -3.84 10.07
C SER A 141 -14.37 -4.75 11.16
N LEU A 142 -13.14 -5.24 10.94
CA LEU A 142 -12.42 -6.03 11.93
C LEU A 142 -11.81 -5.17 13.05
N PHE A 143 -11.77 -3.88 12.88
CA PHE A 143 -11.24 -2.93 13.86
C PHE A 143 -12.37 -2.03 14.38
#